data_3e6d542ca04d9f72258c89c3075a1aed
#
_entry.id   3e6d542ca04d9f72258c89c3075a1aed
#
_cell.length_a   1.000
_cell.length_b   1.000
_cell.length_c   1.000
_cell.angle_alpha   90.00
_cell.angle_beta   90.00
_cell.angle_gamma   90.00
#
_symmetry.space_group_name_H-M   'P 1'
#
loop_
_entity.id
_entity.type
_entity.pdbx_description
1 polymer ?
#
loop_
_entity_poly.entity_id
_entity_poly.type
_entity_poly.pdbx_seq_one_letter_code
_entity_poly.pdbx_strand_id
1 'polypeptide(L)'
;MVRIIQLAVLLLSLNLIACETEMSPKEELPKETDEVFSYLALGDSYTIGQSVDETERWPVQLATKLNTEGTKILSPEIIARTGWTTDELQVAIEASALADTFDLVSLLIGVNNQYRGYDFDRYEKEFVALLDRAIAFAKGDKSKVFVVSIPDYGATPFGQGANPQKIGEELDQYNTYAQSICEAREIPFFNITPISREAVNDPDLVASDNLHPSGKMYSQWVELFWGDVGELVK
;
A
#
# COMPACT_ATOMS: atom_id res chain seq x y z
N MET A 1 79.24 -57.90 -47.37
CA MET A 1 77.81 -57.52 -47.58
C MET A 1 77.10 -57.65 -46.24
N VAL A 2 76.90 -56.54 -45.55
CA VAL A 2 76.28 -56.52 -44.22
C VAL A 2 74.91 -55.78 -44.41
N ARG A 3 73.80 -56.46 -44.16
CA ARG A 3 72.41 -55.90 -44.18
C ARG A 3 72.14 -55.27 -42.85
N ILE A 4 71.87 -53.94 -42.85
CA ILE A 4 71.43 -53.20 -41.72
C ILE A 4 69.91 -53.32 -41.65
N ILE A 5 69.41 -53.85 -40.54
CA ILE A 5 67.95 -53.92 -40.21
C ILE A 5 67.62 -52.66 -39.44
N GLN A 6 66.77 -51.81 -40.04
CA GLN A 6 66.22 -50.67 -39.35
C GLN A 6 64.97 -51.07 -38.52
N LEU A 7 65.08 -50.85 -37.22
CA LEU A 7 64.03 -51.09 -36.28
C LEU A 7 63.16 -49.78 -36.18
N ALA A 8 61.92 -49.82 -36.63
CA ALA A 8 60.99 -48.73 -36.51
C ALA A 8 60.31 -48.75 -35.10
N VAL A 9 60.57 -47.75 -34.31
CA VAL A 9 59.88 -47.54 -33.02
C VAL A 9 58.63 -46.78 -33.26
N LEU A 10 57.50 -47.40 -33.02
CA LEU A 10 56.17 -46.79 -33.11
C LEU A 10 55.85 -46.11 -31.75
N LEU A 11 55.90 -44.77 -31.70
CA LEU A 11 55.48 -44.01 -30.55
C LEU A 11 53.98 -43.87 -30.56
N LEU A 12 53.29 -44.54 -29.64
CA LEU A 12 51.87 -44.42 -29.41
C LEU A 12 51.60 -43.20 -28.48
N SER A 13 51.17 -42.09 -29.03
CA SER A 13 50.75 -40.91 -28.25
C SER A 13 49.36 -41.10 -27.65
N LEU A 14 49.29 -41.32 -26.33
CA LEU A 14 48.05 -41.30 -25.56
C LEU A 14 47.56 -39.85 -25.44
N ASN A 15 46.48 -39.51 -26.13
CA ASN A 15 45.74 -38.26 -25.90
C ASN A 15 44.82 -38.48 -24.67
N LEU A 16 45.18 -37.88 -23.54
CA LEU A 16 44.32 -37.74 -22.39
C LEU A 16 43.30 -36.57 -22.71
N ILE A 17 42.07 -36.93 -23.02
CA ILE A 17 40.97 -35.99 -23.09
C ILE A 17 40.64 -35.61 -21.66
N ALA A 18 41.06 -34.41 -21.23
CA ALA A 18 40.59 -33.78 -20.02
C ALA A 18 39.15 -33.34 -20.24
N CYS A 19 38.20 -33.97 -19.55
CA CYS A 19 36.83 -33.52 -19.50
C CYS A 19 36.78 -32.33 -18.56
N GLU A 20 36.82 -31.11 -19.08
CA GLU A 20 36.50 -29.89 -18.34
C GLU A 20 34.99 -29.92 -18.07
N THR A 21 34.61 -30.19 -16.81
CA THR A 21 33.28 -29.97 -16.31
C THR A 21 33.06 -28.45 -16.24
N GLU A 22 32.34 -27.87 -17.22
CA GLU A 22 31.81 -26.54 -17.12
C GLU A 22 30.93 -26.48 -15.87
N MET A 23 31.39 -25.76 -14.84
CA MET A 23 30.56 -25.38 -13.70
C MET A 23 29.53 -24.39 -14.22
N SER A 24 28.24 -24.80 -14.24
CA SER A 24 27.12 -23.91 -14.40
C SER A 24 27.29 -22.69 -13.48
N PRO A 25 26.98 -21.48 -13.94
CA PRO A 25 26.95 -20.31 -13.06
C PRO A 25 26.03 -20.63 -11.88
N LYS A 26 26.56 -20.55 -10.66
CA LYS A 26 25.71 -20.52 -9.47
C LYS A 26 24.74 -19.37 -9.65
N GLU A 27 23.46 -19.70 -9.75
CA GLU A 27 22.38 -18.72 -9.60
C GLU A 27 22.60 -18.06 -8.24
N GLU A 28 23.09 -16.80 -8.25
CA GLU A 28 23.17 -15.99 -7.05
C GLU A 28 21.73 -15.77 -6.60
N LEU A 29 21.36 -16.38 -5.49
CA LEU A 29 20.11 -16.07 -4.79
C LEU A 29 20.07 -14.55 -4.59
N PRO A 30 18.92 -13.90 -4.82
CA PRO A 30 18.79 -12.47 -4.58
C PRO A 30 19.32 -12.18 -3.17
N LYS A 31 20.25 -11.26 -3.05
CA LYS A 31 20.66 -10.74 -1.73
C LYS A 31 19.41 -10.21 -1.07
N GLU A 32 19.00 -10.85 0.03
CA GLU A 32 18.02 -10.31 0.95
C GLU A 32 18.54 -8.92 1.34
N THR A 33 17.87 -7.88 0.85
CA THR A 33 18.24 -6.51 1.17
C THR A 33 17.85 -6.29 2.63
N ASP A 34 18.82 -5.94 3.49
CA ASP A 34 18.56 -5.51 4.86
C ASP A 34 17.88 -4.11 4.91
N GLU A 35 17.33 -3.66 3.79
CA GLU A 35 16.69 -2.37 3.65
C GLU A 35 15.38 -2.35 4.44
N VAL A 36 15.23 -1.34 5.29
CA VAL A 36 14.05 -1.13 6.13
C VAL A 36 13.31 0.09 5.60
N PHE A 37 12.07 -0.10 5.17
CA PHE A 37 11.25 0.93 4.55
C PHE A 37 10.50 1.78 5.57
N SER A 38 10.43 3.07 5.34
CA SER A 38 9.62 4.02 6.11
C SER A 38 8.23 4.17 5.48
N TYR A 39 7.19 4.37 6.30
CA TYR A 39 5.82 4.45 5.86
C TYR A 39 5.09 5.64 6.50
N LEU A 40 4.43 6.46 5.67
CA LEU A 40 3.57 7.57 6.07
C LEU A 40 2.11 7.29 5.68
N ALA A 41 1.19 7.37 6.64
CA ALA A 41 -0.24 7.26 6.40
C ALA A 41 -0.95 8.60 6.65
N LEU A 42 -1.58 9.14 5.61
CA LEU A 42 -2.29 10.42 5.62
C LEU A 42 -3.80 10.17 5.61
N GLY A 43 -4.55 10.91 6.45
CA GLY A 43 -6.00 10.74 6.43
C GLY A 43 -6.78 11.41 7.54
N ASP A 44 -7.89 10.78 7.90
CA ASP A 44 -8.85 11.22 8.91
C ASP A 44 -9.08 10.16 10.00
N SER A 45 -10.31 10.05 10.53
CA SER A 45 -10.69 9.07 11.55
C SER A 45 -10.47 7.62 11.10
N TYR A 46 -10.63 7.33 9.82
CA TYR A 46 -10.41 5.99 9.28
C TYR A 46 -8.93 5.59 9.27
N THR A 47 -8.04 6.55 9.11
CA THR A 47 -6.59 6.28 9.13
C THR A 47 -6.03 6.28 10.55
N ILE A 48 -6.48 7.19 11.43
CA ILE A 48 -6.06 7.17 12.84
C ILE A 48 -6.68 5.98 13.60
N GLY A 49 -7.67 5.28 13.03
CA GLY A 49 -8.32 4.14 13.66
C GLY A 49 -9.16 4.56 14.85
N GLN A 50 -10.14 5.47 14.62
CA GLN A 50 -11.06 5.87 15.67
C GLN A 50 -11.80 4.66 16.24
N SER A 51 -11.84 4.55 17.58
CA SER A 51 -12.55 3.52 18.35
C SER A 51 -11.97 2.10 18.24
N VAL A 52 -10.74 1.94 17.78
CA VAL A 52 -9.97 0.68 17.86
C VAL A 52 -8.62 0.91 18.54
N ASP A 53 -8.00 -0.16 19.01
CA ASP A 53 -6.66 -0.11 19.57
C ASP A 53 -5.62 0.24 18.47
N GLU A 54 -4.47 0.78 18.89
CA GLU A 54 -3.42 1.20 17.93
C GLU A 54 -2.96 0.07 17.01
N THR A 55 -2.87 -1.15 17.54
CA THR A 55 -2.46 -2.34 16.79
C THR A 55 -3.52 -2.80 15.77
N GLU A 56 -4.76 -2.35 15.91
CA GLU A 56 -5.87 -2.69 15.02
C GLU A 56 -6.09 -1.67 13.90
N ARG A 57 -5.39 -0.53 13.92
CA ARG A 57 -5.41 0.48 12.83
C ARG A 57 -4.92 -0.15 11.54
N TRP A 58 -5.62 0.06 10.42
CA TRP A 58 -5.24 -0.58 9.16
C TRP A 58 -3.78 -0.27 8.71
N PRO A 59 -3.21 0.95 8.91
CA PRO A 59 -1.82 1.17 8.51
C PRO A 59 -0.84 0.34 9.35
N VAL A 60 -1.15 0.13 10.65
CA VAL A 60 -0.34 -0.69 11.56
C VAL A 60 -0.48 -2.17 11.22
N GLN A 61 -1.70 -2.63 10.92
CA GLN A 61 -1.94 -4.00 10.46
C GLN A 61 -1.22 -4.27 9.13
N LEU A 62 -1.23 -3.32 8.19
CA LEU A 62 -0.49 -3.43 6.93
C LEU A 62 1.01 -3.58 7.16
N ALA A 63 1.61 -2.71 7.97
CA ALA A 63 3.03 -2.81 8.30
C ALA A 63 3.37 -4.15 8.98
N THR A 64 2.52 -4.61 9.89
CA THR A 64 2.68 -5.92 10.55
C THR A 64 2.59 -7.07 9.55
N LYS A 65 1.62 -7.03 8.62
CA LYS A 65 1.45 -8.04 7.58
C LYS A 65 2.65 -8.09 6.65
N LEU A 66 3.11 -6.94 6.14
CA LEU A 66 4.28 -6.83 5.28
C LEU A 66 5.55 -7.40 5.96
N ASN A 67 5.78 -7.06 7.24
CA ASN A 67 6.90 -7.62 8.02
C ASN A 67 6.81 -9.14 8.15
N THR A 68 5.61 -9.69 8.36
CA THR A 68 5.38 -11.13 8.46
C THR A 68 5.69 -11.85 7.13
N GLU A 69 5.44 -11.18 6.02
CA GLU A 69 5.67 -11.70 4.66
C GLU A 69 7.09 -11.37 4.13
N GLY A 70 7.97 -10.84 5.00
CA GLY A 70 9.40 -10.65 4.71
C GLY A 70 9.80 -9.27 4.19
N THR A 71 8.88 -8.33 4.06
CA THR A 71 9.17 -6.92 3.73
C THR A 71 9.44 -6.15 5.00
N LYS A 72 10.70 -5.72 5.24
CA LYS A 72 11.07 -4.98 6.47
C LYS A 72 10.57 -3.54 6.38
N ILE A 73 9.49 -3.21 7.10
CA ILE A 73 8.90 -1.87 7.13
C ILE A 73 8.73 -1.39 8.57
N LEU A 74 8.99 -0.11 8.82
CA LEU A 74 8.78 0.51 10.13
C LEU A 74 7.29 0.63 10.46
N SER A 75 6.98 0.83 11.74
CA SER A 75 5.64 1.27 12.13
C SER A 75 5.31 2.57 11.40
N PRO A 76 4.08 2.73 10.89
CA PRO A 76 3.72 3.92 10.12
C PRO A 76 3.79 5.18 10.98
N GLU A 77 4.34 6.26 10.41
CA GLU A 77 4.01 7.60 10.87
C GLU A 77 2.61 7.95 10.36
N ILE A 78 1.75 8.50 11.23
CA ILE A 78 0.35 8.78 10.89
C ILE A 78 0.07 10.27 11.09
N ILE A 79 -0.31 10.97 10.00
CA ILE A 79 -0.94 12.29 10.07
C ILE A 79 -2.42 12.10 9.75
N ALA A 80 -3.19 11.93 10.79
CA ALA A 80 -4.63 11.74 10.69
C ALA A 80 -5.32 12.13 12.00
N ARG A 81 -6.55 12.62 11.89
CA ARG A 81 -7.38 12.96 13.05
C ARG A 81 -8.85 12.83 12.72
N THR A 82 -9.63 12.40 13.71
CA THR A 82 -11.08 12.34 13.64
C THR A 82 -11.69 13.68 13.21
N GLY A 83 -12.54 13.62 12.20
CA GLY A 83 -13.28 14.76 11.70
C GLY A 83 -12.55 15.59 10.63
N TRP A 84 -11.28 15.33 10.33
CA TRP A 84 -10.56 16.14 9.35
C TRP A 84 -11.13 16.04 7.95
N THR A 85 -11.31 17.20 7.34
CA THR A 85 -11.56 17.41 5.92
C THR A 85 -10.24 17.52 5.16
N THR A 86 -10.30 17.59 3.85
CA THR A 86 -9.12 17.70 2.98
C THR A 86 -8.25 18.92 3.31
N ASP A 87 -8.83 20.09 3.56
CA ASP A 87 -8.09 21.30 3.95
C ASP A 87 -7.48 21.20 5.35
N GLU A 88 -8.20 20.58 6.32
CA GLU A 88 -7.69 20.39 7.68
C GLU A 88 -6.50 19.43 7.68
N LEU A 89 -6.51 18.37 6.86
CA LEU A 89 -5.35 17.50 6.66
C LEU A 89 -4.18 18.26 6.04
N GLN A 90 -4.41 19.10 5.04
CA GLN A 90 -3.36 19.91 4.41
C GLN A 90 -2.68 20.83 5.41
N VAL A 91 -3.46 21.54 6.23
CA VAL A 91 -2.94 22.42 7.31
C VAL A 91 -2.11 21.60 8.32
N ALA A 92 -2.56 20.40 8.67
CA ALA A 92 -1.83 19.54 9.60
C ALA A 92 -0.49 19.04 9.01
N ILE A 93 -0.47 18.70 7.72
CA ILE A 93 0.76 18.34 7.01
C ILE A 93 1.75 19.50 7.02
N GLU A 94 1.31 20.72 6.75
CA GLU A 94 2.16 21.92 6.74
C GLU A 94 2.73 22.26 8.13
N ALA A 95 1.96 21.98 9.19
CA ALA A 95 2.37 22.19 10.57
C ALA A 95 3.21 21.06 11.15
N SER A 96 3.32 19.93 10.45
CA SER A 96 4.03 18.76 10.95
C SER A 96 5.55 18.93 10.82
N ALA A 97 6.28 18.41 11.82
CA ALA A 97 7.74 18.32 11.79
C ALA A 97 8.22 16.94 11.29
N LEU A 98 7.55 16.43 10.26
CA LEU A 98 7.87 15.11 9.69
C LEU A 98 9.24 15.07 9.05
N ALA A 99 9.78 13.85 8.92
CA ALA A 99 10.85 13.59 7.97
C ALA A 99 10.42 14.05 6.55
N ASP A 100 11.37 14.57 5.79
CA ASP A 100 11.07 15.15 4.47
C ASP A 100 10.57 14.10 3.46
N THR A 101 10.90 12.81 3.66
CA THR A 101 10.60 11.74 2.69
C THR A 101 10.37 10.37 3.35
N PHE A 102 9.55 9.56 2.67
CA PHE A 102 9.20 8.18 3.03
C PHE A 102 9.34 7.25 1.82
N ASP A 103 9.47 5.96 2.10
CA ASP A 103 9.57 4.94 1.06
C ASP A 103 8.20 4.42 0.60
N LEU A 104 7.16 4.65 1.41
CA LEU A 104 5.77 4.34 1.11
C LEU A 104 4.86 5.43 1.68
N VAL A 105 3.85 5.86 0.93
CA VAL A 105 2.86 6.85 1.39
C VAL A 105 1.46 6.40 1.02
N SER A 106 0.52 6.46 1.97
CA SER A 106 -0.90 6.21 1.70
C SER A 106 -1.76 7.43 1.97
N LEU A 107 -2.89 7.55 1.25
CA LEU A 107 -3.88 8.60 1.43
C LEU A 107 -5.29 8.01 1.48
N LEU A 108 -6.05 8.32 2.55
CA LEU A 108 -7.47 8.06 2.69
C LEU A 108 -8.12 9.28 3.32
N ILE A 109 -8.90 10.07 2.55
CA ILE A 109 -9.50 11.33 3.00
C ILE A 109 -10.74 11.69 2.17
N GLY A 110 -11.67 12.43 2.75
CA GLY A 110 -12.78 13.04 2.02
C GLY A 110 -14.15 12.77 2.63
N VAL A 111 -14.31 11.78 3.51
CA VAL A 111 -15.60 11.49 4.13
C VAL A 111 -16.17 12.70 4.86
N ASN A 112 -15.32 13.47 5.53
CA ASN A 112 -15.80 14.64 6.29
C ASN A 112 -16.18 15.82 5.40
N ASN A 113 -15.65 15.92 4.18
CA ASN A 113 -16.12 16.88 3.18
C ASN A 113 -17.56 16.54 2.80
N GLN A 114 -17.86 15.27 2.51
CA GLN A 114 -19.21 14.79 2.21
C GLN A 114 -20.13 14.95 3.43
N TYR A 115 -19.72 14.49 4.61
CA TYR A 115 -20.53 14.55 5.83
C TYR A 115 -20.93 15.97 6.23
N ARG A 116 -20.02 16.95 6.05
CA ARG A 116 -20.27 18.37 6.32
C ARG A 116 -21.00 19.10 5.18
N GLY A 117 -21.26 18.40 4.05
CA GLY A 117 -21.94 18.97 2.89
C GLY A 117 -21.14 20.05 2.19
N TYR A 118 -19.81 19.89 2.13
CA TYR A 118 -18.96 20.79 1.36
C TYR A 118 -19.19 20.59 -0.14
N ASP A 119 -19.00 21.68 -0.92
CA ASP A 119 -19.08 21.60 -2.37
C ASP A 119 -18.11 20.58 -2.91
N PHE A 120 -18.57 19.72 -3.82
CA PHE A 120 -17.76 18.65 -4.41
C PHE A 120 -16.54 19.19 -5.16
N ASP A 121 -16.67 20.32 -5.87
CA ASP A 121 -15.56 21.00 -6.55
C ASP A 121 -14.40 21.35 -5.60
N ARG A 122 -14.69 21.53 -4.32
CA ARG A 122 -13.66 21.74 -3.31
C ARG A 122 -12.86 20.49 -3.08
N TYR A 123 -13.54 19.35 -2.89
CA TYR A 123 -12.89 18.05 -2.75
C TYR A 123 -12.02 17.75 -3.97
N GLU A 124 -12.52 17.97 -5.19
CA GLU A 124 -11.78 17.70 -6.41
C GLU A 124 -10.42 18.42 -6.43
N LYS A 125 -10.38 19.68 -6.06
CA LYS A 125 -9.14 20.49 -6.02
C LYS A 125 -8.21 20.07 -4.89
N GLU A 126 -8.78 19.90 -3.68
CA GLU A 126 -8.00 19.63 -2.48
C GLU A 126 -7.45 18.19 -2.46
N PHE A 127 -8.20 17.20 -3.00
CA PHE A 127 -7.72 15.83 -3.16
C PHE A 127 -6.50 15.77 -4.08
N VAL A 128 -6.53 16.46 -5.21
CA VAL A 128 -5.38 16.53 -6.14
C VAL A 128 -4.17 17.15 -5.46
N ALA A 129 -4.34 18.23 -4.71
CA ALA A 129 -3.25 18.87 -3.97
C ALA A 129 -2.66 17.95 -2.89
N LEU A 130 -3.51 17.22 -2.16
CA LEU A 130 -3.05 16.23 -1.17
C LEU A 130 -2.31 15.05 -1.82
N LEU A 131 -2.76 14.59 -2.99
CA LEU A 131 -2.08 13.55 -3.74
C LEU A 131 -0.70 14.02 -4.23
N ASP A 132 -0.59 15.28 -4.67
CA ASP A 132 0.71 15.91 -5.01
C ASP A 132 1.65 15.98 -3.79
N ARG A 133 1.09 16.26 -2.60
CA ARG A 133 1.87 16.22 -1.33
C ARG A 133 2.31 14.81 -0.98
N ALA A 134 1.45 13.81 -1.14
CA ALA A 134 1.80 12.41 -0.92
C ALA A 134 2.95 11.97 -1.85
N ILE A 135 2.90 12.35 -3.13
CA ILE A 135 3.99 12.08 -4.09
C ILE A 135 5.28 12.79 -3.66
N ALA A 136 5.20 14.04 -3.20
CA ALA A 136 6.37 14.76 -2.71
C ALA A 136 7.02 14.06 -1.51
N PHE A 137 6.23 13.57 -0.55
CA PHE A 137 6.72 12.75 0.56
C PHE A 137 7.32 11.41 0.10
N ALA A 138 6.87 10.85 -1.00
CA ALA A 138 7.44 9.66 -1.63
C ALA A 138 8.65 9.99 -2.53
N LYS A 139 9.43 11.01 -2.20
CA LYS A 139 10.64 11.44 -2.96
C LYS A 139 10.33 11.84 -4.41
N GLY A 140 9.08 12.17 -4.72
CA GLY A 140 8.59 12.44 -6.08
C GLY A 140 8.25 11.18 -6.88
N ASP A 141 8.38 10.00 -6.30
CA ASP A 141 8.06 8.73 -6.95
C ASP A 141 6.61 8.33 -6.70
N LYS A 142 5.74 8.57 -7.68
CA LYS A 142 4.32 8.19 -7.63
C LYS A 142 4.09 6.69 -7.45
N SER A 143 5.03 5.83 -7.84
CA SER A 143 4.91 4.38 -7.68
C SER A 143 4.99 3.92 -6.22
N LYS A 144 5.43 4.78 -5.32
CA LYS A 144 5.51 4.55 -3.88
C LYS A 144 4.30 5.14 -3.12
N VAL A 145 3.28 5.60 -3.85
CA VAL A 145 2.04 6.16 -3.30
C VAL A 145 0.87 5.26 -3.64
N PHE A 146 -0.05 5.09 -2.70
CA PHE A 146 -1.34 4.45 -2.97
C PHE A 146 -2.48 5.20 -2.27
N VAL A 147 -3.68 5.04 -2.83
CA VAL A 147 -4.90 5.63 -2.28
C VAL A 147 -5.87 4.51 -1.89
N VAL A 148 -6.53 4.68 -0.76
CA VAL A 148 -7.61 3.79 -0.30
C VAL A 148 -8.93 4.54 -0.44
N SER A 149 -9.97 3.88 -0.97
CA SER A 149 -11.29 4.48 -1.12
C SER A 149 -11.91 4.83 0.23
N ILE A 150 -12.80 5.81 0.24
CA ILE A 150 -13.60 6.16 1.41
C ILE A 150 -14.61 5.04 1.68
N PRO A 151 -14.68 4.48 2.91
CA PRO A 151 -15.69 3.50 3.28
C PRO A 151 -17.09 4.13 3.34
N ASP A 152 -18.12 3.32 3.09
CA ASP A 152 -19.51 3.76 3.13
C ASP A 152 -20.07 3.66 4.56
N TYR A 153 -20.07 4.80 5.27
CA TYR A 153 -20.68 4.83 6.60
C TYR A 153 -22.19 4.73 6.58
N GLY A 154 -22.86 4.89 5.43
CA GLY A 154 -24.27 4.62 5.24
C GLY A 154 -24.66 3.18 5.60
N ALA A 155 -23.71 2.24 5.51
CA ALA A 155 -23.90 0.84 5.88
C ALA A 155 -23.80 0.58 7.40
N THR A 156 -23.36 1.53 8.20
CA THR A 156 -23.19 1.40 9.65
C THR A 156 -24.49 1.73 10.41
N PRO A 157 -24.66 1.32 11.68
CA PRO A 157 -25.80 1.71 12.49
C PRO A 157 -26.01 3.21 12.57
N PHE A 158 -24.93 4.00 12.61
CA PHE A 158 -25.00 5.48 12.57
C PHE A 158 -25.59 5.97 11.25
N GLY A 159 -25.07 5.49 10.11
CA GLY A 159 -25.54 5.91 8.78
C GLY A 159 -26.94 5.45 8.45
N GLN A 160 -27.38 4.28 8.97
CA GLN A 160 -28.75 3.78 8.82
C GLN A 160 -29.78 4.70 9.51
N GLY A 161 -29.36 5.46 10.51
CA GLY A 161 -30.19 6.49 11.15
C GLY A 161 -30.38 7.79 10.33
N ALA A 162 -29.69 7.92 9.20
CA ALA A 162 -29.76 9.08 8.30
C ALA A 162 -30.43 8.70 6.96
N ASN A 163 -29.77 9.01 5.84
CA ASN A 163 -30.19 8.59 4.50
C ASN A 163 -29.08 7.72 3.87
N PRO A 164 -29.03 6.41 4.15
CA PRO A 164 -27.94 5.53 3.72
C PRO A 164 -27.76 5.47 2.20
N GLN A 165 -28.87 5.53 1.45
CA GLN A 165 -28.76 5.53 -0.02
C GLN A 165 -28.08 6.80 -0.53
N LYS A 166 -28.48 7.98 -0.05
CA LYS A 166 -27.84 9.24 -0.45
C LYS A 166 -26.36 9.27 -0.05
N ILE A 167 -26.04 8.81 1.16
CA ILE A 167 -24.64 8.70 1.63
C ILE A 167 -23.83 7.85 0.66
N GLY A 168 -24.32 6.66 0.32
CA GLY A 168 -23.64 5.75 -0.60
C GLY A 168 -23.43 6.33 -1.98
N GLU A 169 -24.46 6.97 -2.56
CA GLU A 169 -24.38 7.64 -3.87
C GLU A 169 -23.34 8.78 -3.89
N GLU A 170 -23.33 9.62 -2.85
CA GLU A 170 -22.35 10.70 -2.73
C GLU A 170 -20.92 10.18 -2.53
N LEU A 171 -20.72 9.16 -1.70
CA LEU A 171 -19.41 8.55 -1.50
C LEU A 171 -18.91 7.81 -2.76
N ASP A 172 -19.80 7.20 -3.53
CA ASP A 172 -19.45 6.65 -4.85
C ASP A 172 -18.96 7.73 -5.82
N GLN A 173 -19.55 8.94 -5.77
CA GLN A 173 -19.05 10.08 -6.55
C GLN A 173 -17.62 10.47 -6.14
N TYR A 174 -17.36 10.60 -4.83
CA TYR A 174 -16.03 10.94 -4.29
C TYR A 174 -15.00 9.87 -4.68
N ASN A 175 -15.33 8.60 -4.50
CA ASN A 175 -14.44 7.49 -4.81
C ASN A 175 -14.19 7.35 -6.31
N THR A 176 -15.21 7.53 -7.16
CA THR A 176 -15.07 7.51 -8.62
C THR A 176 -14.13 8.61 -9.11
N TYR A 177 -14.24 9.82 -8.54
CA TYR A 177 -13.35 10.91 -8.87
C TYR A 177 -11.90 10.57 -8.45
N ALA A 178 -11.68 10.17 -7.18
CA ALA A 178 -10.36 9.82 -6.68
C ALA A 178 -9.71 8.71 -7.51
N GLN A 179 -10.48 7.65 -7.84
CA GLN A 179 -10.02 6.57 -8.70
C GLN A 179 -9.60 7.08 -10.08
N SER A 180 -10.41 7.93 -10.72
CA SER A 180 -10.10 8.48 -12.05
C SER A 180 -8.79 9.29 -12.08
N ILE A 181 -8.52 10.06 -11.02
CA ILE A 181 -7.27 10.81 -10.86
C ILE A 181 -6.09 9.87 -10.64
N CYS A 182 -6.27 8.83 -9.82
CA CYS A 182 -5.23 7.83 -9.56
C CYS A 182 -4.90 7.04 -10.84
N GLU A 183 -5.90 6.59 -11.60
CA GLU A 183 -5.72 5.90 -12.88
C GLU A 183 -4.97 6.78 -13.91
N ALA A 184 -5.37 8.05 -14.06
CA ALA A 184 -4.70 8.98 -14.96
C ALA A 184 -3.23 9.25 -14.58
N ARG A 185 -2.87 9.06 -13.32
CA ARG A 185 -1.51 9.23 -12.79
C ARG A 185 -0.75 7.93 -12.58
N GLU A 186 -1.37 6.77 -12.88
CA GLU A 186 -0.81 5.44 -12.65
C GLU A 186 -0.43 5.21 -11.17
N ILE A 187 -1.30 5.66 -10.26
CA ILE A 187 -1.18 5.47 -8.81
C ILE A 187 -2.17 4.36 -8.40
N PRO A 188 -1.75 3.35 -7.63
CA PRO A 188 -2.65 2.32 -7.13
C PRO A 188 -3.81 2.91 -6.31
N PHE A 189 -5.03 2.49 -6.63
CA PHE A 189 -6.26 2.82 -5.90
C PHE A 189 -6.93 1.54 -5.42
N PHE A 190 -7.06 1.37 -4.11
CA PHE A 190 -7.67 0.18 -3.51
C PHE A 190 -9.09 0.47 -3.05
N ASN A 191 -10.06 -0.12 -3.73
CA ASN A 191 -11.47 0.07 -3.43
C ASN A 191 -11.93 -0.87 -2.31
N ILE A 192 -11.95 -0.36 -1.07
CA ILE A 192 -12.45 -1.08 0.13
C ILE A 192 -13.94 -0.81 0.42
N THR A 193 -14.57 0.10 -0.33
CA THR A 193 -15.98 0.48 -0.11
C THR A 193 -16.94 -0.71 -0.13
N PRO A 194 -16.80 -1.72 -1.03
CA PRO A 194 -17.64 -2.91 -0.98
C PRO A 194 -17.52 -3.67 0.34
N ILE A 195 -16.31 -3.76 0.93
CA ILE A 195 -16.11 -4.43 2.24
C ILE A 195 -16.86 -3.66 3.33
N SER A 196 -16.79 -2.33 3.34
CA SER A 196 -17.50 -1.53 4.33
C SER A 196 -19.01 -1.67 4.25
N ARG A 197 -19.57 -1.92 3.07
CA ARG A 197 -21.00 -2.15 2.85
C ARG A 197 -21.53 -3.46 3.45
N GLU A 198 -20.65 -4.44 3.70
CA GLU A 198 -21.01 -5.66 4.40
C GLU A 198 -21.37 -5.42 5.87
N ALA A 199 -21.08 -4.26 6.43
CA ALA A 199 -21.47 -3.89 7.80
C ALA A 199 -22.99 -3.95 8.04
N VAL A 200 -23.82 -3.85 7.01
CA VAL A 200 -25.26 -4.07 7.09
C VAL A 200 -25.59 -5.49 7.54
N ASN A 201 -24.80 -6.48 7.12
CA ASN A 201 -25.02 -7.90 7.35
C ASN A 201 -24.12 -8.46 8.47
N ASP A 202 -23.00 -7.80 8.77
CA ASP A 202 -22.03 -8.22 9.77
C ASP A 202 -21.67 -7.06 10.73
N PRO A 203 -22.41 -6.96 11.88
CA PRO A 203 -22.15 -5.89 12.86
C PRO A 203 -20.75 -5.90 13.46
N ASP A 204 -20.03 -7.04 13.44
CA ASP A 204 -18.66 -7.14 13.95
C ASP A 204 -17.65 -6.35 13.09
N LEU A 205 -18.06 -5.90 11.92
CA LEU A 205 -17.25 -5.02 11.07
C LEU A 205 -17.24 -3.57 11.57
N VAL A 206 -18.13 -3.21 12.50
CA VAL A 206 -18.24 -1.84 13.03
C VAL A 206 -17.71 -1.79 14.46
N ALA A 207 -16.95 -0.76 14.79
CA ALA A 207 -16.44 -0.51 16.12
C ALA A 207 -17.56 -0.16 17.11
N SER A 208 -17.24 -0.10 18.41
CA SER A 208 -18.20 0.12 19.50
C SER A 208 -18.94 1.48 19.45
N ASP A 209 -18.49 2.41 18.63
CA ASP A 209 -19.14 3.70 18.41
C ASP A 209 -20.26 3.68 17.36
N ASN A 210 -20.53 2.52 16.77
CA ASN A 210 -21.54 2.30 15.73
C ASN A 210 -21.28 3.04 14.40
N LEU A 211 -20.08 3.54 14.16
CA LEU A 211 -19.74 4.35 12.98
C LEU A 211 -18.45 3.86 12.30
N HIS A 212 -17.37 3.79 13.05
CA HIS A 212 -16.06 3.51 12.48
C HIS A 212 -15.82 2.02 12.25
N PRO A 213 -14.92 1.65 11.34
CA PRO A 213 -14.53 0.27 11.13
C PRO A 213 -13.94 -0.37 12.38
N SER A 214 -14.26 -1.63 12.63
CA SER A 214 -13.59 -2.44 13.64
C SER A 214 -12.20 -2.90 13.17
N GLY A 215 -11.38 -3.42 14.08
CA GLY A 215 -10.13 -4.09 13.72
C GLY A 215 -10.31 -5.24 12.73
N LYS A 216 -11.46 -5.95 12.79
CA LYS A 216 -11.86 -6.99 11.84
C LYS A 216 -12.05 -6.42 10.42
N MET A 217 -12.77 -5.31 10.27
CA MET A 217 -12.95 -4.67 8.97
C MET A 217 -11.60 -4.18 8.41
N TYR A 218 -10.78 -3.53 9.24
CA TYR A 218 -9.44 -3.10 8.84
C TYR A 218 -8.55 -4.26 8.39
N SER A 219 -8.64 -5.42 9.05
CA SER A 219 -7.93 -6.63 8.61
C SER A 219 -8.36 -7.07 7.21
N GLN A 220 -9.65 -7.00 6.90
CA GLN A 220 -10.16 -7.34 5.56
C GLN A 220 -9.67 -6.35 4.48
N TRP A 221 -9.53 -5.05 4.82
CA TRP A 221 -8.92 -4.08 3.91
C TRP A 221 -7.47 -4.43 3.61
N VAL A 222 -6.69 -4.73 4.66
CA VAL A 222 -5.28 -5.11 4.52
C VAL A 222 -5.14 -6.37 3.67
N GLU A 223 -5.96 -7.41 3.91
CA GLU A 223 -5.92 -8.64 3.11
C GLU A 223 -6.24 -8.39 1.62
N LEU A 224 -7.04 -7.37 1.30
CA LEU A 224 -7.32 -7.00 -0.09
C LEU A 224 -6.07 -6.51 -0.84
N PHE A 225 -5.18 -5.74 -0.19
CA PHE A 225 -4.16 -4.99 -0.92
C PHE A 225 -2.72 -5.18 -0.43
N TRP A 226 -2.46 -5.90 0.66
CA TRP A 226 -1.10 -6.02 1.21
C TRP A 226 -0.07 -6.55 0.20
N GLY A 227 -0.46 -7.50 -0.64
CA GLY A 227 0.42 -8.10 -1.65
C GLY A 227 0.85 -7.08 -2.71
N ASP A 228 -0.11 -6.33 -3.25
CA ASP A 228 0.16 -5.28 -4.23
C ASP A 228 1.01 -4.15 -3.61
N VAL A 229 0.70 -3.75 -2.36
CA VAL A 229 1.50 -2.74 -1.64
C VAL A 229 2.92 -3.23 -1.37
N GLY A 230 3.11 -4.53 -1.07
CA GLY A 230 4.43 -5.14 -0.92
C GLY A 230 5.30 -5.01 -2.17
N GLU A 231 4.72 -5.05 -3.37
CA GLU A 231 5.45 -4.83 -4.62
C GLU A 231 5.89 -3.36 -4.80
N LEU A 232 5.18 -2.39 -4.19
CA LEU A 232 5.55 -0.98 -4.29
C LEU A 232 6.86 -0.65 -3.55
N VAL A 233 7.26 -1.44 -2.57
CA VAL A 233 8.46 -1.20 -1.75
C VAL A 233 9.64 -2.15 -2.05
N LYS A 234 9.50 -2.91 -3.13
CA LYS A 234 10.60 -3.75 -3.65
C LYS A 234 11.54 -3.01 -4.59
#